data_b5f9eeee12ada944a4fe4d33975bebdd
#
_entry.id   b5f9eeee12ada944a4fe4d33975bebdd
#
_cell.length_a   1.000
_cell.length_b   1.000
_cell.length_c   1.000
_cell.angle_alpha   90.00
_cell.angle_beta   90.00
_cell.angle_gamma   90.00
#
_symmetry.space_group_name_H-M   'P 1'
#
loop_
_entity.id
_entity.type
_entity.pdbx_description
1 polymer ?
#
loop_
_entity_poly.entity_id
_entity_poly.type
_entity_poly.pdbx_seq_one_letter_code
_entity_poly.pdbx_strand_id
1 'polypeptide(L)'
;TTNNLLGLEVVLMDGTVVKLGGKTFDSDGYDLLGLMTGSEGLLGVITEVTVRILKKPEVTKGALIGFPTIEDGGNCVSEIIAQGIIPAGMEMMDKALIHATEKFVKAGYPLNVEAMLIVELDGTQSEVDELIKKVETIAKKNNSKTLKISKSDEERLRFWAGRKAAFPACGEMAPDYYCMDGTIPR
;
A
#
# COMPACT_ATOMS: atom_id res chain seq x y z
N THR A 1 8.51 1.61 8.18
CA THR A 1 7.95 2.56 9.18
C THR A 1 9.06 3.19 10.01
N THR A 2 9.95 2.41 10.62
CA THR A 2 11.01 2.87 11.53
C THR A 2 11.82 4.06 10.98
N ASN A 3 12.22 4.01 9.72
CA ASN A 3 13.02 5.07 9.07
C ASN A 3 12.29 6.42 8.91
N ASN A 4 10.97 6.45 9.14
CA ASN A 4 10.15 7.66 9.04
C ASN A 4 9.68 8.18 10.41
N LEU A 5 9.98 7.44 11.49
CA LEU A 5 9.65 7.84 12.85
C LEU A 5 10.80 8.63 13.46
N LEU A 6 10.46 9.73 14.14
CA LEU A 6 11.39 10.58 14.86
C LEU A 6 11.13 10.53 16.37
N GLY A 7 9.88 10.36 16.79
CA GLY A 7 9.52 10.32 18.19
C GLY A 7 8.13 9.74 18.44
N LEU A 8 7.91 9.30 19.68
CA LEU A 8 6.65 8.78 20.17
C LEU A 8 6.33 9.35 21.55
N GLU A 9 5.05 9.55 21.85
CA GLU A 9 4.54 9.58 23.21
C GLU A 9 3.80 8.29 23.48
N VAL A 10 4.11 7.65 24.59
CA VAL A 10 3.60 6.31 24.95
C VAL A 10 3.10 6.32 26.38
N VAL A 11 1.94 5.76 26.60
CA VAL A 11 1.41 5.47 27.93
C VAL A 11 1.73 4.01 28.29
N LEU A 12 2.51 3.80 29.33
CA LEU A 12 2.88 2.47 29.81
C LEU A 12 1.75 1.82 30.62
N MET A 13 1.91 0.54 30.98
CA MET A 13 0.92 -0.25 31.73
C MET A 13 0.55 0.32 33.10
N ASP A 14 1.46 1.06 33.74
CA ASP A 14 1.24 1.72 35.03
C ASP A 14 0.63 3.12 34.90
N GLY A 15 0.31 3.57 33.67
CA GLY A 15 -0.20 4.90 33.36
C GLY A 15 0.88 5.98 33.21
N THR A 16 2.15 5.63 33.33
CA THR A 16 3.25 6.58 33.12
C THR A 16 3.31 7.01 31.65
N VAL A 17 3.38 8.32 31.40
CA VAL A 17 3.55 8.88 30.06
C VAL A 17 5.05 9.08 29.79
N VAL A 18 5.55 8.49 28.73
CA VAL A 18 6.97 8.55 28.33
C VAL A 18 7.08 9.14 26.92
N LYS A 19 8.05 10.04 26.72
CA LYS A 19 8.41 10.55 25.39
C LYS A 19 9.72 9.93 24.94
N LEU A 20 9.70 9.33 23.75
CA LEU A 20 10.84 8.65 23.14
C LEU A 20 11.22 9.38 21.85
N GLY A 21 12.53 9.58 21.62
CA GLY A 21 13.01 10.32 20.46
C GLY A 21 12.65 11.81 20.53
N GLY A 22 12.54 12.45 19.36
CA GLY A 22 12.29 13.89 19.26
C GLY A 22 12.09 14.33 17.82
N LYS A 23 12.65 15.49 17.44
CA LYS A 23 12.59 16.01 16.06
C LYS A 23 13.83 15.66 15.23
N THR A 24 14.76 14.90 15.79
CA THR A 24 16.01 14.45 15.16
C THR A 24 16.09 12.93 15.24
N PHE A 25 16.98 12.33 14.44
CA PHE A 25 17.23 10.88 14.48
C PHE A 25 18.11 10.44 15.66
N ASP A 26 18.73 11.37 16.35
CA ASP A 26 19.59 11.05 17.49
C ASP A 26 18.76 10.77 18.73
N SER A 27 19.09 9.69 19.43
CA SER A 27 18.53 9.36 20.73
C SER A 27 19.66 9.03 21.70
N ASP A 28 19.53 9.46 22.95
CA ASP A 28 20.46 9.08 24.00
C ASP A 28 20.14 7.65 24.48
N GLY A 29 21.15 6.77 24.51
CA GLY A 29 21.01 5.42 25.04
C GLY A 29 20.46 4.40 24.05
N TYR A 30 19.63 3.47 24.53
CA TYR A 30 19.05 2.40 23.70
C TYR A 30 18.00 2.93 22.73
N ASP A 31 17.86 2.27 21.57
CA ASP A 31 16.81 2.57 20.57
C ASP A 31 15.44 2.07 21.04
N LEU A 32 14.87 2.79 22.02
CA LEU A 32 13.52 2.51 22.50
C LEU A 32 12.43 2.85 21.48
N LEU A 33 12.72 3.77 20.55
CA LEU A 33 11.83 4.12 19.45
C LEU A 33 11.64 2.92 18.51
N GLY A 34 12.74 2.26 18.15
CA GLY A 34 12.72 1.03 17.37
C GLY A 34 12.02 -0.11 18.10
N LEU A 35 12.24 -0.26 19.41
CA LEU A 35 11.57 -1.27 20.23
C LEU A 35 10.04 -1.11 20.24
N MET A 36 9.55 0.13 20.37
CA MET A 36 8.12 0.42 20.41
C MET A 36 7.46 0.30 19.04
N THR A 37 8.22 0.48 17.95
CA THR A 37 7.71 0.39 16.59
C THR A 37 7.34 -1.05 16.25
N GLY A 38 6.07 -1.30 15.94
CA GLY A 38 5.56 -2.65 15.66
C GLY A 38 5.23 -3.46 16.91
N SER A 39 5.17 -2.85 18.10
CA SER A 39 4.84 -3.53 19.35
C SER A 39 3.36 -3.94 19.49
N GLU A 40 2.50 -3.48 18.59
CA GLU A 40 1.06 -3.82 18.53
C GLU A 40 0.30 -3.63 19.86
N GLY A 41 0.72 -2.63 20.64
CA GLY A 41 0.12 -2.33 21.95
C GLY A 41 0.62 -3.20 23.11
N LEU A 42 1.53 -4.16 22.87
CA LEU A 42 2.02 -5.06 23.93
C LEU A 42 2.96 -4.38 24.93
N LEU A 43 3.62 -3.29 24.53
CA LEU A 43 4.56 -2.56 25.37
C LEU A 43 3.99 -1.24 25.93
N GLY A 44 2.85 -0.81 25.43
CA GLY A 44 2.19 0.43 25.81
C GLY A 44 1.27 0.95 24.72
N VAL A 45 0.54 2.03 25.02
CA VAL A 45 -0.37 2.68 24.08
C VAL A 45 0.33 3.92 23.51
N ILE A 46 0.54 3.95 22.19
CA ILE A 46 1.12 5.11 21.50
C ILE A 46 0.02 6.16 21.32
N THR A 47 0.21 7.34 21.88
CA THR A 47 -0.74 8.46 21.85
C THR A 47 -0.34 9.56 20.89
N GLU A 48 0.96 9.81 20.68
CA GLU A 48 1.47 10.77 19.71
C GLU A 48 2.62 10.18 18.91
N VAL A 49 2.70 10.56 17.64
CA VAL A 49 3.77 10.14 16.73
C VAL A 49 4.38 11.36 16.05
N THR A 50 5.69 11.53 16.18
CA THR A 50 6.47 12.51 15.43
C THR A 50 7.07 11.81 14.22
N VAL A 51 6.73 12.26 13.01
CA VAL A 51 7.17 11.65 11.75
C VAL A 51 7.95 12.63 10.89
N ARG A 52 8.83 12.08 10.06
CA ARG A 52 9.43 12.81 8.96
C ARG A 52 8.38 13.09 7.91
N ILE A 53 8.26 14.32 7.46
CA ILE A 53 7.35 14.72 6.37
C ILE A 53 8.09 14.77 5.05
N LEU A 54 7.37 14.51 3.97
CA LEU A 54 7.84 14.65 2.59
C LEU A 54 7.08 15.81 1.92
N LYS A 55 7.72 16.39 0.89
CA LYS A 55 7.02 17.36 0.04
C LYS A 55 5.83 16.67 -0.65
N LYS A 56 4.67 17.32 -0.66
CA LYS A 56 3.51 16.81 -1.40
C LYS A 56 3.88 16.71 -2.89
N PRO A 57 3.63 15.56 -3.54
CA PRO A 57 3.87 15.42 -4.98
C PRO A 57 2.99 16.37 -5.80
N GLU A 58 3.48 16.77 -6.97
CA GLU A 58 2.74 17.64 -7.88
C GLU A 58 1.59 16.89 -8.54
N VAL A 59 1.86 15.65 -8.94
CA VAL A 59 0.92 14.76 -9.63
C VAL A 59 0.95 13.38 -9.00
N THR A 60 -0.21 12.74 -8.96
CA THR A 60 -0.36 11.33 -8.59
C THR A 60 -1.27 10.66 -9.61
N LYS A 61 -0.84 9.53 -10.19
CA LYS A 61 -1.64 8.72 -11.11
C LYS A 61 -1.70 7.27 -10.65
N GLY A 62 -2.87 6.66 -10.83
CA GLY A 62 -3.09 5.24 -10.58
C GLY A 62 -3.15 4.45 -11.89
N ALA A 63 -2.54 3.27 -11.91
CA ALA A 63 -2.72 2.26 -12.93
C ALA A 63 -3.47 1.06 -12.35
N LEU A 64 -4.51 0.60 -13.03
CA LEU A 64 -5.27 -0.61 -12.74
C LEU A 64 -4.97 -1.63 -13.83
N ILE A 65 -4.35 -2.76 -13.47
CA ILE A 65 -3.79 -3.73 -14.41
C ILE A 65 -4.36 -5.11 -14.10
N GLY A 66 -4.95 -5.77 -15.09
CA GLY A 66 -5.50 -7.11 -14.93
C GLY A 66 -4.68 -8.17 -15.66
N PHE A 67 -4.49 -9.32 -15.02
CA PHE A 67 -3.65 -10.42 -15.51
C PHE A 67 -4.43 -11.73 -15.66
N PRO A 68 -4.03 -12.58 -16.65
CA PRO A 68 -4.64 -13.88 -16.87
C PRO A 68 -4.28 -14.92 -15.80
N THR A 69 -3.19 -14.71 -15.05
CA THR A 69 -2.72 -15.58 -13.96
C THR A 69 -2.21 -14.74 -12.79
N ILE A 70 -2.18 -15.33 -11.59
CA ILE A 70 -1.57 -14.72 -10.41
C ILE A 70 -0.06 -14.58 -10.62
N GLU A 71 0.57 -15.55 -11.28
CA GLU A 71 2.00 -15.55 -11.57
C GLU A 71 2.41 -14.38 -12.47
N ASP A 72 1.66 -14.09 -13.52
CA ASP A 72 1.92 -12.91 -14.38
C ASP A 72 1.85 -11.60 -13.58
N GLY A 73 0.88 -11.49 -12.68
CA GLY A 73 0.77 -10.35 -11.76
C GLY A 73 1.99 -10.24 -10.83
N GLY A 74 2.40 -11.34 -10.22
CA GLY A 74 3.58 -11.39 -9.34
C GLY A 74 4.89 -11.07 -10.08
N ASN A 75 5.06 -11.58 -11.29
CA ASN A 75 6.21 -11.26 -12.15
C ASN A 75 6.25 -9.78 -12.51
N CYS A 76 5.09 -9.18 -12.82
CA CYS A 76 4.97 -7.74 -13.07
C CYS A 76 5.40 -6.91 -11.85
N VAL A 77 4.96 -7.27 -10.64
CA VAL A 77 5.39 -6.63 -9.39
C VAL A 77 6.91 -6.69 -9.24
N SER A 78 7.48 -7.89 -9.41
CA SER A 78 8.93 -8.10 -9.28
C SER A 78 9.72 -7.29 -10.29
N GLU A 79 9.25 -7.23 -11.54
CA GLU A 79 9.93 -6.48 -12.61
C GLU A 79 9.83 -4.95 -12.40
N ILE A 80 8.69 -4.43 -11.94
CA ILE A 80 8.55 -3.01 -11.59
C ILE A 80 9.62 -2.61 -10.56
N ILE A 81 9.78 -3.39 -9.50
CA ILE A 81 10.78 -3.13 -8.46
C ILE A 81 12.20 -3.32 -9.00
N ALA A 82 12.46 -4.36 -9.79
CA ALA A 82 13.79 -4.62 -10.39
C ALA A 82 14.25 -3.50 -11.35
N GLN A 83 13.33 -2.79 -11.98
CA GLN A 83 13.60 -1.61 -12.81
C GLN A 83 13.84 -0.32 -12.01
N GLY A 84 13.89 -0.41 -10.68
CA GLY A 84 14.10 0.73 -9.78
C GLY A 84 12.89 1.65 -9.65
N ILE A 85 11.71 1.22 -10.08
CA ILE A 85 10.47 1.97 -9.90
C ILE A 85 9.98 1.73 -8.47
N ILE A 86 9.85 2.82 -7.70
CA ILE A 86 9.32 2.79 -6.34
C ILE A 86 7.95 3.47 -6.36
N PRO A 87 6.84 2.71 -6.46
CA PRO A 87 5.51 3.29 -6.44
C PRO A 87 5.17 3.91 -5.08
N ALA A 88 4.32 4.93 -5.08
CA ALA A 88 3.72 5.46 -3.86
C ALA A 88 2.83 4.41 -3.17
N GLY A 89 2.22 3.54 -3.96
CA GLY A 89 1.48 2.37 -3.50
C GLY A 89 1.39 1.29 -4.59
N MET A 90 1.47 0.03 -4.19
CA MET A 90 1.27 -1.10 -5.09
C MET A 90 0.60 -2.25 -4.34
N GLU A 91 -0.55 -2.69 -4.85
CA GLU A 91 -1.40 -3.71 -4.22
C GLU A 91 -1.90 -4.70 -5.25
N MET A 92 -1.89 -5.98 -4.90
CA MET A 92 -2.40 -7.06 -5.75
C MET A 92 -3.60 -7.73 -5.10
N MET A 93 -4.59 -8.09 -5.91
CA MET A 93 -5.79 -8.81 -5.50
C MET A 93 -6.01 -10.01 -6.42
N ASP A 94 -6.44 -11.12 -5.85
CA ASP A 94 -6.86 -12.30 -6.59
C ASP A 94 -8.31 -12.17 -7.10
N LYS A 95 -8.72 -13.08 -7.95
CA LYS A 95 -10.05 -13.11 -8.55
C LYS A 95 -11.19 -13.13 -7.52
N ALA A 96 -11.05 -13.91 -6.45
CA ALA A 96 -12.10 -14.01 -5.45
C ALA A 96 -12.34 -12.65 -4.77
N LEU A 97 -11.27 -11.98 -4.38
CA LEU A 97 -11.34 -10.66 -3.76
C LEU A 97 -11.77 -9.57 -4.75
N ILE A 98 -11.34 -9.64 -6.03
CA ILE A 98 -11.81 -8.73 -7.08
C ILE A 98 -13.34 -8.79 -7.21
N HIS A 99 -13.91 -9.99 -7.28
CA HIS A 99 -15.35 -10.17 -7.41
C HIS A 99 -16.11 -9.71 -6.16
N ALA A 100 -15.61 -10.04 -4.97
CA ALA A 100 -16.23 -9.63 -3.71
C ALA A 100 -16.25 -8.10 -3.58
N THR A 101 -15.11 -7.45 -3.82
CA THR A 101 -15.01 -5.98 -3.71
C THR A 101 -15.79 -5.26 -4.80
N GLU A 102 -15.81 -5.76 -6.03
CA GLU A 102 -16.61 -5.13 -7.10
C GLU A 102 -18.09 -5.20 -6.83
N LYS A 103 -18.58 -6.33 -6.28
CA LYS A 103 -19.97 -6.47 -5.82
C LYS A 103 -20.31 -5.48 -4.70
N PHE A 104 -19.36 -5.25 -3.78
CA PHE A 104 -19.54 -4.44 -2.58
C PHE A 104 -19.50 -2.92 -2.88
N VAL A 105 -18.50 -2.43 -3.64
CA VAL A 105 -18.27 -0.98 -3.83
C VAL A 105 -18.38 -0.50 -5.28
N LYS A 106 -18.50 -1.40 -6.28
CA LYS A 106 -18.59 -1.07 -7.71
C LYS A 106 -17.47 -0.12 -8.18
N ALA A 107 -16.24 -0.52 -7.88
CA ALA A 107 -15.03 0.27 -8.20
C ALA A 107 -14.68 0.31 -9.71
N GLY A 108 -15.29 -0.56 -10.51
CA GLY A 108 -15.03 -0.72 -11.93
C GLY A 108 -13.85 -1.65 -12.22
N TYR A 109 -13.68 -2.68 -11.39
CA TYR A 109 -12.61 -3.67 -11.54
C TYR A 109 -12.88 -4.65 -12.67
N PRO A 110 -11.84 -5.15 -13.37
CA PRO A 110 -11.98 -6.17 -14.41
C PRO A 110 -12.33 -7.52 -13.78
N LEU A 111 -13.49 -8.10 -14.14
CA LEU A 111 -13.95 -9.39 -13.59
C LEU A 111 -13.45 -10.62 -14.37
N ASN A 112 -12.85 -10.42 -15.53
CA ASN A 112 -12.38 -11.48 -16.42
C ASN A 112 -10.88 -11.76 -16.32
N VAL A 113 -10.31 -11.53 -15.13
CA VAL A 113 -8.89 -11.70 -14.81
C VAL A 113 -8.72 -12.59 -13.58
N GLU A 114 -7.55 -13.22 -13.44
CA GLU A 114 -7.23 -14.04 -12.27
C GLU A 114 -6.49 -13.23 -11.18
N ALA A 115 -5.80 -12.16 -11.59
CA ALA A 115 -5.18 -11.21 -10.68
C ALA A 115 -5.31 -9.78 -11.20
N MET A 116 -5.32 -8.83 -10.28
CA MET A 116 -5.34 -7.41 -10.55
C MET A 116 -4.30 -6.69 -9.71
N LEU A 117 -3.58 -5.75 -10.32
CA LEU A 117 -2.60 -4.90 -9.67
C LEU A 117 -3.06 -3.45 -9.72
N ILE A 118 -2.99 -2.76 -8.58
CA ILE A 118 -3.12 -1.31 -8.47
C ILE A 118 -1.73 -0.76 -8.25
N VAL A 119 -1.27 0.15 -9.11
CA VAL A 119 0.02 0.83 -8.98
C VAL A 119 -0.24 2.32 -8.90
N GLU A 120 0.23 2.99 -7.86
CA GLU A 120 0.15 4.44 -7.71
C GLU A 120 1.55 5.04 -7.85
N LEU A 121 1.69 6.01 -8.75
CA LEU A 121 2.93 6.71 -9.04
C LEU A 121 2.75 8.20 -8.75
N ASP A 122 3.71 8.79 -8.07
CA ASP A 122 3.71 10.20 -7.69
C ASP A 122 5.05 10.87 -7.98
N GLY A 123 5.03 12.20 -8.11
CA GLY A 123 6.22 13.00 -8.40
C GLY A 123 5.88 14.27 -9.17
N THR A 124 6.82 14.75 -9.98
CA THR A 124 6.57 15.80 -10.97
C THR A 124 5.80 15.24 -12.16
N GLN A 125 5.15 16.09 -12.96
CA GLN A 125 4.38 15.64 -14.13
C GLN A 125 5.23 14.81 -15.10
N SER A 126 6.47 15.25 -15.39
CA SER A 126 7.36 14.55 -16.32
C SER A 126 7.82 13.18 -15.81
N GLU A 127 8.15 13.08 -14.52
CA GLU A 127 8.53 11.82 -13.88
C GLU A 127 7.38 10.82 -13.92
N VAL A 128 6.18 11.24 -13.52
CA VAL A 128 5.01 10.37 -13.51
C VAL A 128 4.64 9.89 -14.92
N ASP A 129 4.72 10.77 -15.92
CA ASP A 129 4.43 10.40 -17.32
C ASP A 129 5.46 9.40 -17.88
N GLU A 130 6.74 9.50 -17.47
CA GLU A 130 7.77 8.51 -17.84
C GLU A 130 7.56 7.18 -17.11
N LEU A 131 7.30 7.22 -15.80
CA LEU A 131 7.07 6.02 -15.00
C LEU A 131 5.84 5.24 -15.44
N ILE A 132 4.76 5.92 -15.81
CA ILE A 132 3.55 5.28 -16.37
C ILE A 132 3.89 4.49 -17.63
N LYS A 133 4.66 5.08 -18.57
CA LYS A 133 5.08 4.38 -19.80
C LYS A 133 5.93 3.13 -19.52
N LYS A 134 6.81 3.21 -18.54
CA LYS A 134 7.60 2.06 -18.09
C LYS A 134 6.71 0.96 -17.51
N VAL A 135 5.78 1.32 -16.60
CA VAL A 135 4.83 0.38 -16.00
C VAL A 135 3.93 -0.26 -17.07
N GLU A 136 3.44 0.50 -18.06
CA GLU A 136 2.68 -0.03 -19.19
C GLU A 136 3.48 -1.06 -20.00
N THR A 137 4.76 -0.78 -20.24
CA THR A 137 5.65 -1.68 -20.99
C THR A 137 5.89 -2.97 -20.20
N ILE A 138 6.15 -2.87 -18.91
CA ILE A 138 6.35 -4.01 -18.02
C ILE A 138 5.06 -4.86 -17.94
N ALA A 139 3.91 -4.20 -17.76
CA ALA A 139 2.62 -4.89 -17.70
C ALA A 139 2.34 -5.70 -18.97
N LYS A 140 2.55 -5.11 -20.14
CA LYS A 140 2.39 -5.79 -21.44
C LYS A 140 3.34 -6.98 -21.60
N LYS A 141 4.59 -6.83 -21.19
CA LYS A 141 5.59 -7.91 -21.21
C LYS A 141 5.17 -9.08 -20.31
N ASN A 142 4.48 -8.80 -19.21
CA ASN A 142 3.94 -9.78 -18.27
C ASN A 142 2.46 -10.15 -18.58
N ASN A 143 2.08 -10.18 -19.84
CA ASN A 143 0.80 -10.69 -20.35
C ASN A 143 -0.46 -9.97 -19.81
N SER A 144 -0.38 -8.69 -19.43
CA SER A 144 -1.57 -7.98 -18.94
C SER A 144 -2.71 -8.00 -19.96
N LYS A 145 -3.92 -8.37 -19.51
CA LYS A 145 -5.14 -8.38 -20.35
C LYS A 145 -5.80 -7.00 -20.40
N THR A 146 -5.74 -6.28 -19.32
CA THR A 146 -6.35 -4.96 -19.18
C THR A 146 -5.37 -4.01 -18.50
N LEU A 147 -5.36 -2.75 -18.94
CA LEU A 147 -4.60 -1.69 -18.32
C LEU A 147 -5.40 -0.40 -18.44
N LYS A 148 -5.60 0.27 -17.32
CA LYS A 148 -6.34 1.52 -17.22
C LYS A 148 -5.56 2.51 -16.37
N ILE A 149 -5.25 3.68 -16.92
CA ILE A 149 -4.62 4.77 -16.19
C ILE A 149 -5.69 5.76 -15.75
N SER A 150 -5.63 6.19 -14.50
CA SER A 150 -6.58 7.18 -13.97
C SER A 150 -6.47 8.51 -14.71
N LYS A 151 -7.61 9.07 -15.09
CA LYS A 151 -7.73 10.35 -15.79
C LYS A 151 -8.00 11.51 -14.84
N SER A 152 -8.41 11.21 -13.60
CA SER A 152 -8.68 12.18 -12.55
C SER A 152 -8.35 11.59 -11.17
N ASP A 153 -8.31 12.45 -10.15
CA ASP A 153 -8.16 12.02 -8.77
C ASP A 153 -9.34 11.18 -8.30
N GLU A 154 -10.57 11.47 -8.73
CA GLU A 154 -11.74 10.68 -8.39
C GLU A 154 -11.63 9.25 -8.94
N GLU A 155 -11.12 9.08 -10.17
CA GLU A 155 -10.92 7.77 -10.75
C GLU A 155 -9.81 7.00 -10.03
N ARG A 156 -8.71 7.67 -9.69
CA ARG A 156 -7.63 7.11 -8.88
C ARG A 156 -8.13 6.64 -7.51
N LEU A 157 -8.87 7.50 -6.82
CA LEU A 157 -9.46 7.16 -5.51
C LEU A 157 -10.46 6.00 -5.61
N ARG A 158 -11.17 5.86 -6.73
CA ARG A 158 -12.07 4.73 -6.98
C ARG A 158 -11.30 3.42 -7.09
N PHE A 159 -10.11 3.40 -7.73
CA PHE A 159 -9.27 2.20 -7.75
C PHE A 159 -8.91 1.75 -6.33
N TRP A 160 -8.60 2.69 -5.45
CA TRP A 160 -8.29 2.39 -4.05
C TRP A 160 -9.51 2.05 -3.19
N ALA A 161 -10.69 2.52 -3.56
CA ALA A 161 -11.91 2.30 -2.77
C ALA A 161 -12.21 0.80 -2.60
N GLY A 162 -12.08 0.03 -3.68
CA GLY A 162 -12.26 -1.42 -3.60
C GLY A 162 -11.21 -2.09 -2.71
N ARG A 163 -9.93 -1.72 -2.85
CA ARG A 163 -8.87 -2.27 -1.99
C ARG A 163 -9.11 -1.96 -0.50
N LYS A 164 -9.55 -0.75 -0.19
CA LYS A 164 -9.90 -0.37 1.20
C LYS A 164 -11.12 -1.12 1.73
N ALA A 165 -12.02 -1.54 0.85
CA ALA A 165 -13.21 -2.31 1.20
C ALA A 165 -12.98 -3.83 1.22
N ALA A 166 -11.74 -4.32 1.04
CA ALA A 166 -11.42 -5.74 0.94
C ALA A 166 -11.91 -6.54 2.16
N PHE A 167 -11.62 -6.10 3.38
CA PHE A 167 -12.06 -6.78 4.59
C PHE A 167 -13.58 -6.82 4.75
N PRO A 168 -14.32 -5.69 4.66
CA PRO A 168 -15.79 -5.74 4.66
C PRO A 168 -16.36 -6.64 3.56
N ALA A 169 -15.78 -6.63 2.37
CA ALA A 169 -16.22 -7.46 1.25
C ALA A 169 -16.02 -8.96 1.51
N CYS A 170 -14.95 -9.36 2.21
CA CYS A 170 -14.77 -10.76 2.64
C CYS A 170 -15.89 -11.22 3.60
N GLY A 171 -16.37 -10.35 4.48
CA GLY A 171 -17.49 -10.64 5.38
C GLY A 171 -18.81 -10.96 4.66
N GLU A 172 -18.98 -10.51 3.40
CA GLU A 172 -20.12 -10.92 2.55
C GLU A 172 -19.93 -12.30 1.90
N MET A 173 -18.69 -12.81 1.83
CA MET A 173 -18.42 -14.13 1.25
C MET A 173 -18.69 -15.26 2.24
N ALA A 174 -18.41 -15.02 3.52
CA ALA A 174 -18.62 -15.96 4.61
C ALA A 174 -18.89 -15.20 5.92
N PRO A 175 -19.78 -15.73 6.80
CA PRO A 175 -20.10 -15.10 8.09
C PRO A 175 -18.87 -15.02 9.00
N ASP A 176 -17.99 -15.99 8.90
CA ASP A 176 -16.75 -16.10 9.67
C ASP A 176 -15.56 -16.29 8.71
N TYR A 177 -14.45 -15.60 8.97
CA TYR A 177 -13.19 -15.78 8.25
C TYR A 177 -12.01 -15.58 9.19
N TYR A 178 -10.93 -16.29 8.91
CA TYR A 178 -9.66 -16.13 9.61
C TYR A 178 -8.71 -15.27 8.77
N CYS A 179 -8.32 -14.13 9.33
CA CYS A 179 -7.34 -13.25 8.69
C CYS A 179 -5.92 -13.70 9.06
N MET A 180 -5.15 -14.12 8.06
CA MET A 180 -3.71 -14.35 8.20
C MET A 180 -2.97 -13.16 7.61
N ASP A 181 -2.26 -12.44 8.45
CA ASP A 181 -1.42 -11.32 8.06
C ASP A 181 0.05 -11.71 8.22
N GLY A 182 0.89 -11.32 7.29
CA GLY A 182 2.31 -11.62 7.31
C GLY A 182 3.13 -10.53 6.65
N THR A 183 4.30 -10.24 7.22
CA THR A 183 5.25 -9.27 6.67
C THR A 183 6.54 -9.98 6.30
N ILE A 184 6.97 -9.82 5.04
CA ILE A 184 8.22 -10.38 4.53
C ILE A 184 9.17 -9.20 4.25
N PRO A 185 10.37 -9.16 4.86
CA PRO A 185 11.38 -8.15 4.55
C PRO A 185 11.80 -8.21 3.07
N ARG A 186 12.08 -7.05 2.49
CA ARG A 186 12.63 -6.94 1.13
C ARG A 186 14.12 -7.14 1.13
#